data_d05658e25368fd2462bfce30687b95c4
#
_entry.id   d05658e25368fd2462bfce30687b95c4
#
_cell.length_a   1.000
_cell.length_b   1.000
_cell.length_c   1.000
_cell.angle_alpha   90.00
_cell.angle_beta   90.00
_cell.angle_gamma   90.00
#
_symmetry.space_group_name_H-M   'P 1'
#
loop_
_entity.id
_entity.type
_entity.pdbx_description
1 polymer ?
#
loop_
_entity_poly.entity_id
_entity_poly.type
_entity_poly.pdbx_seq_one_letter_code
_entity_poly.pdbx_strand_id
1 'polypeptide(L)'
;MTKSWPSILTGLLGSGRSELARVIYGADKNQTGELKVAGKEVKINAPIDAMNLGMGLLPDDRKAEGIIGDLSVRENIILALQAKRGIFKLLPMSKQIEIADKYIELLQIKTANRETLIKQLSGGNQQKVILARWLATDPEFLILDEPTRGIDVGTKTEIQKLVIQLAEEGKSLIFISSEIEEMLRTCSKLVVLRDGEKVGEITDNLTQEHVMQAIAGGGTNE
;
A
#
# COMPACT_ATOMS: atom_id res chain seq x y z
N MET A 1 22.40 10.70 7.36
CA MET A 1 21.13 10.36 6.68
C MET A 1 20.47 9.30 7.52
N THR A 2 19.41 9.64 8.23
CA THR A 2 18.61 8.66 8.97
C THR A 2 17.85 7.81 7.93
N LYS A 3 18.09 6.49 7.93
CA LYS A 3 17.32 5.57 7.10
C LYS A 3 15.83 5.72 7.45
N SER A 4 15.02 6.16 6.50
CA SER A 4 13.57 6.14 6.66
C SER A 4 13.09 4.70 6.38
N TRP A 5 12.66 4.02 7.43
CA TRP A 5 12.04 2.71 7.30
C TRP A 5 10.51 2.87 7.22
N PRO A 6 9.78 1.94 6.58
CA PRO A 6 8.34 1.95 6.60
C PRO A 6 7.81 2.02 8.04
N SER A 7 6.80 2.87 8.27
CA SER A 7 5.99 2.78 9.48
C SER A 7 4.92 1.71 9.28
N ILE A 8 4.77 0.79 10.22
CA ILE A 8 3.68 -0.18 10.18
C ILE A 8 2.53 0.25 11.08
N LEU A 9 1.33 0.05 10.58
CA LEU A 9 0.09 0.03 11.32
C LEU A 9 -0.33 -1.43 11.51
N THR A 10 -0.40 -1.89 12.73
CA THR A 10 -0.85 -3.25 13.07
C THR A 10 -1.95 -3.26 14.11
N GLY A 11 -2.55 -4.40 14.32
CA GLY A 11 -3.57 -4.69 15.32
C GLY A 11 -4.23 -6.02 15.02
N LEU A 12 -5.14 -6.47 15.85
CA LEU A 12 -5.97 -7.64 15.57
C LEU A 12 -6.89 -7.38 14.37
N LEU A 13 -7.35 -8.44 13.71
CA LEU A 13 -8.37 -8.34 12.67
C LEU A 13 -9.60 -7.58 13.24
N GLY A 14 -10.12 -6.59 12.48
CA GLY A 14 -11.20 -5.73 12.95
C GLY A 14 -10.77 -4.58 13.88
N SER A 15 -9.47 -4.30 14.00
CA SER A 15 -8.97 -3.23 14.87
C SER A 15 -9.13 -1.80 14.32
N GLY A 16 -9.71 -1.62 13.13
CA GLY A 16 -9.88 -0.32 12.48
C GLY A 16 -8.73 0.10 11.56
N ARG A 17 -7.79 -0.79 11.26
CA ARG A 17 -6.59 -0.47 10.44
C ARG A 17 -6.94 -0.11 9.00
N SER A 18 -7.72 -0.95 8.33
CA SER A 18 -8.15 -0.74 6.94
C SER A 18 -9.07 0.46 6.83
N GLU A 19 -9.98 0.64 7.78
CA GLU A 19 -10.85 1.81 7.87
C GLU A 19 -10.03 3.09 8.01
N LEU A 20 -9.01 3.10 8.87
CA LEU A 20 -8.11 4.25 9.01
C LEU A 20 -7.35 4.53 7.71
N ALA A 21 -6.84 3.50 7.03
CA ALA A 21 -6.17 3.63 5.73
C ALA A 21 -7.09 4.28 4.68
N ARG A 22 -8.35 3.83 4.62
CA ARG A 22 -9.37 4.35 3.70
C ARG A 22 -9.73 5.81 4.02
N VAL A 23 -9.85 6.15 5.30
CA VAL A 23 -10.09 7.55 5.74
C VAL A 23 -8.91 8.44 5.38
N ILE A 24 -7.67 8.03 5.65
CA ILE A 24 -6.46 8.79 5.28
C ILE A 24 -6.40 9.03 3.77
N TYR A 25 -6.80 8.06 2.97
CA TYR A 25 -6.80 8.14 1.51
C TYR A 25 -8.03 8.86 0.92
N GLY A 26 -9.03 9.16 1.74
CA GLY A 26 -10.28 9.81 1.31
C GLY A 26 -11.24 8.87 0.58
N ALA A 27 -11.06 7.55 0.72
CA ALA A 27 -12.03 6.55 0.24
C ALA A 27 -13.27 6.51 1.15
N ASP A 28 -13.07 6.74 2.45
CA ASP A 28 -14.14 6.90 3.43
C ASP A 28 -14.09 8.31 4.04
N LYS A 29 -15.26 8.80 4.49
CA LYS A 29 -15.36 10.16 5.03
C LYS A 29 -14.78 10.24 6.44
N ASN A 30 -13.91 11.21 6.67
CA ASN A 30 -13.50 11.59 8.01
C ASN A 30 -14.61 12.42 8.68
N GLN A 31 -14.91 12.11 9.94
CA GLN A 31 -15.88 12.86 10.74
C GLN A 31 -15.20 13.92 11.61
N THR A 32 -14.01 13.63 12.13
CA THR A 32 -13.25 14.50 13.03
C THR A 32 -11.75 14.28 12.87
N GLY A 33 -10.95 15.27 13.27
CA GLY A 33 -9.49 15.18 13.25
C GLY A 33 -8.84 16.04 12.16
N GLU A 34 -7.52 16.15 12.24
CA GLU A 34 -6.67 16.88 11.30
C GLU A 34 -5.71 15.93 10.60
N LEU A 35 -5.55 16.10 9.29
CA LEU A 35 -4.55 15.41 8.50
C LEU A 35 -3.47 16.40 8.05
N LYS A 36 -2.19 16.02 8.25
CA LYS A 36 -1.05 16.81 7.80
C LYS A 36 -0.17 15.99 6.87
N VAL A 37 0.14 16.54 5.70
CA VAL A 37 1.11 15.98 4.75
C VAL A 37 2.28 16.94 4.65
N ALA A 38 3.50 16.44 4.87
CA ALA A 38 4.72 17.25 4.92
C ALA A 38 4.59 18.48 5.86
N GLY A 39 3.93 18.31 7.02
CA GLY A 39 3.73 19.34 8.02
C GLY A 39 2.62 20.37 7.70
N LYS A 40 1.98 20.30 6.54
CA LYS A 40 0.88 21.18 6.14
C LYS A 40 -0.46 20.48 6.33
N GLU A 41 -1.41 21.18 6.93
CA GLU A 41 -2.79 20.71 7.03
C GLU A 41 -3.40 20.57 5.64
N VAL A 42 -4.03 19.43 5.40
CA VAL A 42 -4.69 19.10 4.12
C VAL A 42 -6.10 18.57 4.37
N LYS A 43 -6.98 18.83 3.42
CA LYS A 43 -8.32 18.23 3.38
C LYS A 43 -8.39 17.25 2.23
N ILE A 44 -8.67 16.00 2.54
CA ILE A 44 -8.86 14.93 1.57
C ILE A 44 -10.32 14.52 1.63
N ASN A 45 -11.09 14.85 0.60
CA ASN A 45 -12.53 14.55 0.52
C ASN A 45 -12.82 13.40 -0.43
N ALA A 46 -11.86 13.05 -1.29
CA ALA A 46 -11.96 11.97 -2.26
C ALA A 46 -10.56 11.41 -2.60
N PRO A 47 -10.46 10.17 -3.11
CA PRO A 47 -9.19 9.56 -3.52
C PRO A 47 -8.36 10.40 -4.48
N ILE A 48 -9.00 11.19 -5.34
CA ILE A 48 -8.27 12.07 -6.28
C ILE A 48 -7.48 13.16 -5.56
N ASP A 49 -7.96 13.65 -4.39
CA ASP A 49 -7.22 14.63 -3.60
C ASP A 49 -5.94 14.01 -3.03
N ALA A 50 -6.04 12.77 -2.50
CA ALA A 50 -4.88 12.00 -2.04
C ALA A 50 -3.87 11.74 -3.19
N MET A 51 -4.36 11.33 -4.35
CA MET A 51 -3.52 11.13 -5.55
C MET A 51 -2.78 12.40 -5.97
N ASN A 52 -3.43 13.57 -5.89
CA ASN A 52 -2.82 14.86 -6.21
C ASN A 52 -1.75 15.27 -5.18
N LEU A 53 -1.85 14.78 -3.95
CA LEU A 53 -0.84 14.92 -2.89
C LEU A 53 0.29 13.87 -2.99
N GLY A 54 0.32 13.07 -4.07
CA GLY A 54 1.33 12.04 -4.25
C GLY A 54 1.12 10.79 -3.40
N MET A 55 -0.13 10.48 -3.03
CA MET A 55 -0.47 9.30 -2.25
C MET A 55 -0.98 8.16 -3.14
N GLY A 56 -0.74 6.91 -2.73
CA GLY A 56 -1.32 5.71 -3.31
C GLY A 56 -1.85 4.77 -2.22
N LEU A 57 -2.93 4.04 -2.52
CA LEU A 57 -3.53 3.04 -1.64
C LEU A 57 -3.67 1.70 -2.35
N LEU A 58 -3.00 0.67 -1.82
CA LEU A 58 -3.25 -0.72 -2.18
C LEU A 58 -4.23 -1.29 -1.15
N PRO A 59 -5.46 -1.68 -1.55
CA PRO A 59 -6.51 -2.13 -0.63
C PRO A 59 -6.32 -3.59 -0.21
N ASP A 60 -6.89 -3.98 0.95
CA ASP A 60 -6.91 -5.37 1.46
C ASP A 60 -7.64 -6.32 0.49
N ASP A 61 -8.86 -5.98 0.07
CA ASP A 61 -9.59 -6.81 -0.89
C ASP A 61 -9.15 -6.52 -2.32
N ARG A 62 -8.11 -7.24 -2.75
CA ARG A 62 -7.59 -7.18 -4.11
C ARG A 62 -8.65 -7.41 -5.17
N LYS A 63 -9.59 -8.34 -4.94
CA LYS A 63 -10.57 -8.73 -5.96
C LYS A 63 -11.71 -7.74 -6.08
N ALA A 64 -12.20 -7.21 -4.98
CA ALA A 64 -13.31 -6.27 -4.97
C ALA A 64 -12.86 -4.83 -5.28
N GLU A 65 -11.70 -4.42 -4.76
CA GLU A 65 -11.26 -3.02 -4.81
C GLU A 65 -9.94 -2.82 -5.57
N GLY A 66 -9.12 -3.86 -5.67
CA GLY A 66 -7.77 -3.74 -6.23
C GLY A 66 -7.72 -3.83 -7.74
N ILE A 67 -8.33 -4.84 -8.36
CA ILE A 67 -8.24 -5.10 -9.80
C ILE A 67 -9.56 -4.83 -10.51
N ILE A 68 -9.46 -4.49 -11.81
CA ILE A 68 -10.61 -4.55 -12.73
C ILE A 68 -10.39 -5.78 -13.60
N GLY A 69 -11.08 -6.88 -13.25
CA GLY A 69 -10.79 -8.22 -13.76
C GLY A 69 -10.88 -8.37 -15.28
N ASP A 70 -11.78 -7.62 -15.92
CA ASP A 70 -12.02 -7.65 -17.36
C ASP A 70 -11.12 -6.69 -18.16
N LEU A 71 -10.26 -5.93 -17.47
CA LEU A 71 -9.21 -5.14 -18.10
C LEU A 71 -7.90 -5.93 -18.18
N SER A 72 -7.08 -5.57 -19.16
CA SER A 72 -5.73 -6.13 -19.35
C SER A 72 -4.77 -5.71 -18.23
N VAL A 73 -3.61 -6.36 -18.15
CA VAL A 73 -2.49 -5.96 -17.28
C VAL A 73 -2.10 -4.51 -17.56
N ARG A 74 -1.92 -4.12 -18.84
CA ARG A 74 -1.60 -2.74 -19.24
C ARG A 74 -2.64 -1.75 -18.71
N GLU A 75 -3.92 -2.00 -18.95
CA GLU A 75 -5.00 -1.10 -18.53
C GLU A 75 -5.05 -0.96 -17.02
N ASN A 76 -4.88 -2.04 -16.27
CA ASN A 76 -4.80 -2.00 -14.82
C ASN A 76 -3.60 -1.21 -14.31
N ILE A 77 -2.43 -1.31 -14.96
CA ILE A 77 -1.23 -0.55 -14.57
C ILE A 77 -1.42 0.95 -14.77
N ILE A 78 -1.96 1.36 -15.91
CA ILE A 78 -2.05 2.80 -16.24
C ILE A 78 -3.26 3.49 -15.61
N LEU A 79 -4.16 2.75 -14.96
CA LEU A 79 -5.47 3.24 -14.51
C LEU A 79 -5.36 4.46 -13.58
N ALA A 80 -4.51 4.40 -12.54
CA ALA A 80 -4.33 5.51 -11.60
C ALA A 80 -3.69 6.73 -12.28
N LEU A 81 -2.70 6.50 -13.14
CA LEU A 81 -2.07 7.58 -13.90
C LEU A 81 -3.09 8.26 -14.84
N GLN A 82 -3.96 7.48 -15.50
CA GLN A 82 -5.01 8.02 -16.35
C GLN A 82 -6.04 8.81 -15.52
N ALA A 83 -6.43 8.31 -14.35
CA ALA A 83 -7.34 9.01 -13.44
C ALA A 83 -6.77 10.36 -12.99
N LYS A 84 -5.48 10.41 -12.62
CA LYS A 84 -4.78 11.64 -12.26
C LYS A 84 -4.71 12.67 -13.40
N ARG A 85 -4.62 12.22 -14.65
CA ARG A 85 -4.63 13.10 -15.85
C ARG A 85 -6.02 13.60 -16.21
N GLY A 86 -7.06 12.92 -15.78
CA GLY A 86 -8.46 13.18 -16.11
C GLY A 86 -8.92 12.52 -17.41
N ILE A 87 -10.23 12.49 -17.60
CA ILE A 87 -10.90 11.77 -18.71
C ILE A 87 -10.64 12.36 -20.10
N PHE A 88 -10.34 13.66 -20.17
CA PHE A 88 -10.13 14.35 -21.45
C PHE A 88 -8.66 14.34 -21.93
N LYS A 89 -7.72 13.89 -21.09
CA LYS A 89 -6.30 13.85 -21.40
C LYS A 89 -5.81 12.39 -21.46
N LEU A 90 -6.34 11.63 -22.42
CA LEU A 90 -6.00 10.23 -22.59
C LEU A 90 -4.48 10.05 -22.78
N LEU A 91 -3.94 9.04 -22.10
CA LEU A 91 -2.54 8.65 -22.27
C LEU A 91 -2.39 7.97 -23.64
N PRO A 92 -1.49 8.46 -24.52
CA PRO A 92 -1.26 7.82 -25.83
C PRO A 92 -0.92 6.33 -25.69
N MET A 93 -1.38 5.49 -26.63
CA MET A 93 -1.15 4.05 -26.56
C MET A 93 0.33 3.69 -26.44
N SER A 94 1.21 4.38 -27.17
CA SER A 94 2.66 4.16 -27.07
C SER A 94 3.21 4.37 -25.66
N LYS A 95 2.70 5.38 -24.93
CA LYS A 95 3.09 5.62 -23.53
C LYS A 95 2.48 4.60 -22.57
N GLN A 96 1.25 4.15 -22.81
CA GLN A 96 0.65 3.07 -22.03
C GLN A 96 1.48 1.80 -22.14
N ILE A 97 1.91 1.45 -23.35
CA ILE A 97 2.76 0.28 -23.63
C ILE A 97 4.11 0.41 -22.94
N GLU A 98 4.80 1.55 -23.09
CA GLU A 98 6.10 1.84 -22.46
C GLU A 98 6.02 1.66 -20.92
N ILE A 99 4.99 2.24 -20.30
CA ILE A 99 4.80 2.16 -18.85
C ILE A 99 4.50 0.72 -18.42
N ALA A 100 3.58 0.04 -19.12
CA ALA A 100 3.22 -1.32 -18.77
C ALA A 100 4.41 -2.26 -18.88
N ASP A 101 5.18 -2.21 -19.97
CA ASP A 101 6.37 -3.05 -20.17
C ASP A 101 7.42 -2.79 -19.11
N LYS A 102 7.71 -1.50 -18.81
CA LYS A 102 8.63 -1.11 -17.73
C LYS A 102 8.27 -1.77 -16.40
N TYR A 103 7.00 -1.71 -15.98
CA TYR A 103 6.61 -2.24 -14.67
C TYR A 103 6.42 -3.76 -14.68
N ILE A 104 6.06 -4.36 -15.81
CA ILE A 104 6.06 -5.83 -15.97
C ILE A 104 7.47 -6.36 -15.74
N GLU A 105 8.48 -5.74 -16.36
CA GLU A 105 9.88 -6.12 -16.19
C GLU A 105 10.38 -5.83 -14.78
N LEU A 106 10.19 -4.59 -14.28
CA LEU A 106 10.69 -4.13 -12.98
C LEU A 106 10.19 -5.02 -11.83
N LEU A 107 8.91 -5.37 -11.84
CA LEU A 107 8.28 -6.18 -10.79
C LEU A 107 8.25 -7.67 -11.13
N GLN A 108 8.83 -8.07 -12.25
CA GLN A 108 8.86 -9.46 -12.70
C GLN A 108 7.45 -10.08 -12.72
N ILE A 109 6.48 -9.36 -13.31
CA ILE A 109 5.09 -9.82 -13.40
C ILE A 109 5.02 -10.97 -14.42
N LYS A 110 4.65 -12.17 -13.95
CA LYS A 110 4.49 -13.34 -14.83
C LYS A 110 3.16 -13.25 -15.58
N THR A 111 3.23 -12.85 -16.84
CA THR A 111 2.11 -12.74 -17.77
C THR A 111 2.54 -13.17 -19.16
N ALA A 112 1.61 -13.67 -19.99
CA ALA A 112 1.91 -14.00 -21.39
C ALA A 112 2.27 -12.74 -22.20
N ASN A 113 1.56 -11.65 -21.97
CA ASN A 113 1.82 -10.32 -22.54
C ASN A 113 1.03 -9.26 -21.75
N ARG A 114 1.24 -7.98 -22.07
CA ARG A 114 0.57 -6.84 -21.42
C ARG A 114 -0.94 -6.79 -21.62
N GLU A 115 -1.47 -7.42 -22.69
CA GLU A 115 -2.89 -7.44 -23.01
C GLU A 115 -3.65 -8.63 -22.39
N THR A 116 -2.94 -9.51 -21.66
CA THR A 116 -3.57 -10.57 -20.87
C THR A 116 -4.52 -9.98 -19.85
N LEU A 117 -5.75 -10.53 -19.75
CA LEU A 117 -6.71 -10.08 -18.73
C LEU A 117 -6.18 -10.38 -17.32
N ILE A 118 -6.24 -9.38 -16.42
CA ILE A 118 -5.65 -9.51 -15.09
C ILE A 118 -6.24 -10.66 -14.27
N LYS A 119 -7.53 -10.99 -14.48
CA LYS A 119 -8.20 -12.12 -13.81
C LYS A 119 -7.56 -13.49 -14.11
N GLN A 120 -6.77 -13.61 -15.18
CA GLN A 120 -6.07 -14.84 -15.57
C GLN A 120 -4.74 -15.03 -14.85
N LEU A 121 -4.25 -13.99 -14.15
CA LEU A 121 -3.00 -14.06 -13.41
C LEU A 121 -3.21 -14.70 -12.04
N SER A 122 -2.12 -15.29 -11.50
CA SER A 122 -2.08 -15.70 -10.09
C SER A 122 -2.25 -14.52 -9.16
N GLY A 123 -2.72 -14.77 -7.92
CA GLY A 123 -2.92 -13.74 -6.92
C GLY A 123 -1.70 -12.86 -6.68
N GLY A 124 -0.50 -13.44 -6.63
CA GLY A 124 0.74 -12.69 -6.46
C GLY A 124 1.06 -11.77 -7.65
N ASN A 125 0.81 -12.22 -8.89
CA ASN A 125 1.00 -11.36 -10.06
C ASN A 125 -0.06 -10.26 -10.15
N GLN A 126 -1.31 -10.53 -9.75
CA GLN A 126 -2.33 -9.49 -9.61
C GLN A 126 -1.89 -8.41 -8.62
N GLN A 127 -1.33 -8.82 -7.47
CA GLN A 127 -0.81 -7.89 -6.46
C GLN A 127 0.32 -7.01 -6.99
N LYS A 128 1.25 -7.60 -7.73
CA LYS A 128 2.31 -6.86 -8.43
C LYS A 128 1.77 -5.86 -9.45
N VAL A 129 0.69 -6.19 -10.17
CA VAL A 129 0.03 -5.25 -11.10
C VAL A 129 -0.58 -4.06 -10.35
N ILE A 130 -1.20 -4.28 -9.17
CA ILE A 130 -1.72 -3.16 -8.36
C ILE A 130 -0.58 -2.29 -7.84
N LEU A 131 0.53 -2.88 -7.39
CA LEU A 131 1.72 -2.12 -7.02
C LEU A 131 2.27 -1.33 -8.20
N ALA A 132 2.37 -1.93 -9.39
CA ALA A 132 2.79 -1.26 -10.62
C ALA A 132 1.91 -0.04 -10.94
N ARG A 133 0.58 -0.16 -10.76
CA ARG A 133 -0.38 0.93 -10.94
C ARG A 133 -0.03 2.16 -10.11
N TRP A 134 0.29 1.96 -8.84
CA TRP A 134 0.63 3.05 -7.96
C TRP A 134 2.02 3.60 -8.23
N LEU A 135 3.02 2.74 -8.42
CA LEU A 135 4.38 3.15 -8.75
C LEU A 135 4.45 3.93 -10.08
N ALA A 136 3.54 3.66 -11.03
CA ALA A 136 3.44 4.42 -12.27
C ALA A 136 3.03 5.89 -12.05
N THR A 137 2.42 6.24 -10.91
CA THR A 137 2.08 7.62 -10.55
C THR A 137 3.21 8.37 -9.85
N ASP A 138 4.35 7.70 -9.61
CA ASP A 138 5.49 8.19 -8.81
C ASP A 138 5.05 8.78 -7.46
N PRO A 139 4.47 7.97 -6.56
CA PRO A 139 3.95 8.45 -5.29
C PRO A 139 5.08 8.77 -4.30
N GLU A 140 4.87 9.78 -3.47
CA GLU A 140 5.72 10.08 -2.32
C GLU A 140 5.32 9.28 -1.07
N PHE A 141 4.05 8.85 -1.01
CA PHE A 141 3.48 8.13 0.13
C PHE A 141 2.61 6.97 -0.35
N LEU A 142 2.85 5.78 0.18
CA LEU A 142 2.08 4.58 -0.13
C LEU A 142 1.48 3.97 1.13
N ILE A 143 0.20 3.66 1.07
CA ILE A 143 -0.51 2.84 2.03
C ILE A 143 -0.69 1.46 1.41
N LEU A 144 -0.14 0.43 2.05
CA LEU A 144 -0.19 -0.95 1.59
C LEU A 144 -0.99 -1.75 2.64
N ASP A 145 -2.25 -2.01 2.35
CA ASP A 145 -3.15 -2.73 3.24
C ASP A 145 -3.15 -4.21 2.90
N GLU A 146 -2.58 -5.03 3.80
CA GLU A 146 -2.42 -6.49 3.68
C GLU A 146 -1.82 -6.91 2.30
N PRO A 147 -0.70 -6.29 1.84
CA PRO A 147 -0.22 -6.46 0.47
C PRO A 147 0.25 -7.87 0.14
N THR A 148 0.41 -8.72 1.13
CA THR A 148 0.91 -10.09 1.03
C THR A 148 -0.16 -11.14 1.33
N ARG A 149 -1.39 -10.72 1.59
CA ARG A 149 -2.49 -11.62 1.94
C ARG A 149 -2.91 -12.50 0.76
N GLY A 150 -2.98 -13.80 1.02
CA GLY A 150 -3.47 -14.79 0.05
C GLY A 150 -2.60 -14.99 -1.19
N ILE A 151 -1.29 -14.78 -1.05
CA ILE A 151 -0.29 -15.05 -2.09
C ILE A 151 0.77 -16.03 -1.58
N ASP A 152 1.54 -16.62 -2.49
CA ASP A 152 2.58 -17.58 -2.15
C ASP A 152 3.80 -16.94 -1.45
N VAL A 153 4.55 -17.75 -0.68
CA VAL A 153 5.69 -17.30 0.14
C VAL A 153 6.79 -16.63 -0.69
N GLY A 154 7.04 -17.09 -1.90
CA GLY A 154 8.05 -16.50 -2.79
C GLY A 154 7.66 -15.07 -3.16
N THR A 155 6.43 -14.88 -3.61
CA THR A 155 5.91 -13.55 -3.98
C THR A 155 5.79 -12.63 -2.75
N LYS A 156 5.43 -13.14 -1.55
CA LYS A 156 5.48 -12.36 -0.30
C LYS A 156 6.86 -11.76 -0.08
N THR A 157 7.90 -12.59 -0.18
CA THR A 157 9.29 -12.15 0.01
C THR A 157 9.71 -11.09 -1.01
N GLU A 158 9.27 -11.20 -2.26
CA GLU A 158 9.55 -10.22 -3.31
C GLU A 158 8.89 -8.87 -3.01
N ILE A 159 7.62 -8.87 -2.56
CA ILE A 159 6.90 -7.66 -2.18
C ILE A 159 7.54 -6.99 -0.95
N GLN A 160 7.92 -7.76 0.07
CA GLN A 160 8.61 -7.24 1.26
C GLN A 160 9.93 -6.56 0.88
N LYS A 161 10.74 -7.17 0.01
CA LYS A 161 11.97 -6.57 -0.50
C LYS A 161 11.71 -5.25 -1.25
N LEU A 162 10.68 -5.23 -2.08
CA LEU A 162 10.29 -4.01 -2.80
C LEU A 162 9.88 -2.89 -1.83
N VAL A 163 9.12 -3.19 -0.79
CA VAL A 163 8.70 -2.22 0.25
C VAL A 163 9.92 -1.63 0.94
N ILE A 164 10.89 -2.46 1.33
CA ILE A 164 12.14 -2.00 1.96
C ILE A 164 12.93 -1.11 0.99
N GLN A 165 13.06 -1.53 -0.28
CA GLN A 165 13.76 -0.75 -1.30
C GLN A 165 13.12 0.64 -1.49
N LEU A 166 11.79 0.72 -1.62
CA LEU A 166 11.08 1.98 -1.74
C LEU A 166 11.30 2.92 -0.54
N ALA A 167 11.37 2.35 0.67
CA ALA A 167 11.72 3.12 1.87
C ALA A 167 13.17 3.62 1.85
N GLU A 168 14.11 2.80 1.38
CA GLU A 168 15.52 3.19 1.22
C GLU A 168 15.70 4.27 0.14
N GLU A 169 14.84 4.29 -0.88
CA GLU A 169 14.73 5.33 -1.90
C GLU A 169 14.09 6.64 -1.38
N GLY A 170 13.63 6.65 -0.11
CA GLY A 170 13.09 7.83 0.56
C GLY A 170 11.56 7.97 0.47
N LYS A 171 10.84 6.99 -0.06
CA LYS A 171 9.38 6.99 -0.06
C LYS A 171 8.85 6.75 1.35
N SER A 172 7.77 7.45 1.71
CA SER A 172 7.04 7.20 2.94
C SER A 172 6.04 6.06 2.75
N LEU A 173 6.00 5.12 3.68
CA LEU A 173 5.16 3.93 3.56
C LEU A 173 4.41 3.66 4.87
N ILE A 174 3.12 3.34 4.75
CA ILE A 174 2.37 2.60 5.77
C ILE A 174 2.18 1.18 5.23
N PHE A 175 2.62 0.20 6.00
CA PHE A 175 2.45 -1.21 5.69
C PHE A 175 1.55 -1.82 6.76
N ILE A 176 0.35 -2.25 6.38
CA ILE A 176 -0.62 -2.88 7.27
C ILE A 176 -0.50 -4.38 7.08
N SER A 177 -0.27 -5.13 8.15
CA SER A 177 -0.23 -6.59 8.14
C SER A 177 -0.79 -7.16 9.44
N SER A 178 -1.37 -8.34 9.35
CA SER A 178 -1.77 -9.19 10.46
C SER A 178 -0.69 -10.23 10.83
N GLU A 179 0.35 -10.37 10.01
CA GLU A 179 1.42 -11.35 10.22
C GLU A 179 2.61 -10.71 10.94
N ILE A 180 2.85 -11.10 12.20
CA ILE A 180 3.93 -10.53 13.04
C ILE A 180 5.30 -10.69 12.39
N GLU A 181 5.56 -11.83 11.75
CA GLU A 181 6.85 -12.06 11.08
C GLU A 181 7.12 -11.07 9.93
N GLU A 182 6.07 -10.66 9.20
CA GLU A 182 6.20 -9.65 8.16
C GLU A 182 6.55 -8.29 8.76
N MET A 183 5.91 -7.93 9.87
CA MET A 183 6.16 -6.69 10.58
C MET A 183 7.62 -6.61 11.04
N LEU A 184 8.12 -7.66 11.67
CA LEU A 184 9.50 -7.71 12.17
C LEU A 184 10.56 -7.62 11.06
N ARG A 185 10.23 -8.11 9.85
CA ARG A 185 11.15 -8.08 8.71
C ARG A 185 11.17 -6.76 7.94
N THR A 186 10.02 -6.05 7.93
CA THR A 186 9.83 -4.93 7.00
C THR A 186 9.90 -3.56 7.68
N CYS A 187 9.85 -3.48 9.02
CA CYS A 187 9.62 -2.21 9.70
C CYS A 187 10.56 -1.88 10.80
N SER A 188 10.68 -0.57 11.06
CA SER A 188 11.41 -0.03 12.20
C SER A 188 10.49 0.61 13.24
N LYS A 189 9.25 0.89 12.86
CA LYS A 189 8.26 1.54 13.72
C LYS A 189 6.92 0.84 13.57
N LEU A 190 6.31 0.50 14.70
CA LEU A 190 5.04 -0.18 14.77
C LEU A 190 4.04 0.66 15.55
N VAL A 191 2.86 0.89 14.97
CA VAL A 191 1.72 1.47 15.66
C VAL A 191 0.65 0.39 15.80
N VAL A 192 0.18 0.15 17.02
CA VAL A 192 -0.80 -0.89 17.33
C VAL A 192 -2.17 -0.25 17.52
N LEU A 193 -3.15 -0.76 16.75
CA LEU A 193 -4.55 -0.39 16.89
C LEU A 193 -5.36 -1.53 17.53
N ARG A 194 -6.34 -1.14 18.34
CA ARG A 194 -7.36 -2.02 18.89
C ARG A 194 -8.66 -1.24 19.05
N ASP A 195 -9.76 -1.80 18.55
CA ASP A 195 -11.10 -1.19 18.62
C ASP A 195 -11.17 0.26 18.10
N GLY A 196 -10.41 0.55 17.04
CA GLY A 196 -10.32 1.87 16.42
C GLY A 196 -9.41 2.88 17.13
N GLU A 197 -8.76 2.48 18.25
CA GLU A 197 -7.88 3.34 19.03
C GLU A 197 -6.41 2.91 18.93
N LYS A 198 -5.50 3.89 18.98
CA LYS A 198 -4.05 3.64 19.10
C LYS A 198 -3.76 3.20 20.55
N VAL A 199 -3.40 1.93 20.73
CA VAL A 199 -3.07 1.36 22.05
C VAL A 199 -1.59 1.26 22.34
N GLY A 200 -0.72 1.40 21.31
CA GLY A 200 0.73 1.34 21.50
C GLY A 200 1.52 1.83 20.28
N GLU A 201 2.77 2.14 20.53
CA GLU A 201 3.78 2.47 19.54
C GLU A 201 5.10 1.86 19.96
N ILE A 202 5.75 1.11 19.05
CA ILE A 202 7.05 0.47 19.31
C ILE A 202 8.03 1.01 18.27
N THR A 203 9.09 1.67 18.72
CA THR A 203 10.14 2.27 17.89
C THR A 203 11.48 1.55 18.02
N ASP A 204 11.68 0.85 19.13
CA ASP A 204 12.92 0.16 19.47
C ASP A 204 12.62 -1.28 19.89
N ASN A 205 13.60 -2.20 19.68
CA ASN A 205 13.49 -3.60 20.08
C ASN A 205 12.22 -4.30 19.61
N LEU A 206 11.92 -4.17 18.32
CA LEU A 206 10.81 -4.89 17.66
C LEU A 206 11.03 -6.40 17.78
N THR A 207 10.46 -7.02 18.82
CA THR A 207 10.43 -8.47 19.03
C THR A 207 9.00 -8.98 18.98
N GLN A 208 8.85 -10.26 18.66
CA GLN A 208 7.53 -10.90 18.63
C GLN A 208 6.81 -10.76 19.98
N GLU A 209 7.55 -10.86 21.09
CA GLU A 209 7.01 -10.73 22.43
C GLU A 209 6.45 -9.33 22.69
N HIS A 210 7.20 -8.26 22.36
CA HIS A 210 6.75 -6.88 22.52
C HIS A 210 5.52 -6.58 21.68
N VAL A 211 5.49 -7.08 20.44
CA VAL A 211 4.32 -6.92 19.55
C VAL A 211 3.09 -7.61 20.15
N MET A 212 3.23 -8.85 20.62
CA MET A 212 2.16 -9.61 21.25
C MET A 212 1.65 -8.95 22.53
N GLN A 213 2.54 -8.44 23.38
CA GLN A 213 2.17 -7.70 24.61
C GLN A 213 1.40 -6.43 24.28
N ALA A 214 1.85 -5.64 23.28
CA ALA A 214 1.14 -4.44 22.85
C ALA A 214 -0.25 -4.75 22.30
N ILE A 215 -0.40 -5.80 21.49
CA ILE A 215 -1.69 -6.26 20.98
C ILE A 215 -2.62 -6.75 22.10
N ALA A 216 -2.08 -7.48 23.09
CA ALA A 216 -2.86 -7.99 24.21
C ALA A 216 -3.31 -6.91 25.22
N GLY A 217 -2.80 -5.69 25.10
CA GLY A 217 -3.14 -4.57 26.00
C GLY A 217 -2.28 -4.47 27.24
N GLY A 218 -1.14 -5.13 27.25
CA GLY A 218 -0.08 -4.90 28.23
C GLY A 218 0.63 -3.59 27.89
N GLY A 219 0.19 -2.46 28.43
CA GLY A 219 0.84 -1.18 28.22
C GLY A 219 2.28 -1.23 28.66
N THR A 220 3.22 -1.01 27.76
CA THR A 220 4.53 -0.49 28.13
C THR A 220 4.35 1.00 28.42
N ASN A 221 3.99 1.32 29.66
CA ASN A 221 4.29 2.61 30.23
C ASN A 221 5.81 2.64 30.48
N GLU A 222 6.55 3.26 29.57
CA GLU A 222 7.78 3.97 29.87
C GLU A 222 8.07 4.98 28.76
#